data_9048871f37f28a40aef0153d26dff848
#
_entry.id   9048871f37f28a40aef0153d26dff848
#
_cell.length_a   1.000
_cell.length_b   1.000
_cell.length_c   1.000
_cell.angle_alpha   90.00
_cell.angle_beta   90.00
_cell.angle_gamma   90.00
#
_symmetry.space_group_name_H-M   'P 1'
#
loop_
_entity.id
_entity.type
_entity.pdbx_description
1 polymer ?
#
loop_
_entity_poly.entity_id
_entity_poly.type
_entity_poly.pdbx_seq_one_letter_code
_entity_poly.pdbx_strand_id
1 'polypeptide(L)'
;MVGKFRQKAWGKIKIKQGLKFKKVPDVLIKKALLQIDSDDYFATLTRILQRKASIVAERDAFKRRYKLQQYAMGRGFEHDLILDVLKNSDL
;
A
#
# COMPACT_ATOMS: atom_id res chain seq x y z
N MET A 1 -7.14 15.48 7.53
CA MET A 1 -5.79 14.87 7.66
C MET A 1 -5.71 13.47 7.08
N VAL A 2 -6.66 12.63 7.40
CA VAL A 2 -6.70 11.26 6.85
C VAL A 2 -6.80 11.27 5.32
N GLY A 3 -7.56 12.19 4.74
CA GLY A 3 -7.70 12.30 3.29
C GLY A 3 -6.40 12.61 2.57
N LYS A 4 -5.47 13.30 3.22
CA LYS A 4 -4.17 13.64 2.64
C LYS A 4 -3.33 12.39 2.39
N PHE A 5 -3.31 11.46 3.35
CA PHE A 5 -2.59 10.19 3.20
C PHE A 5 -3.26 9.31 2.16
N ARG A 6 -4.58 9.32 2.13
CA ARG A 6 -5.36 8.57 1.15
C ARG A 6 -5.04 9.03 -0.28
N GLN A 7 -4.92 10.33 -0.50
CA GLN A 7 -4.59 10.88 -1.82
C GLN A 7 -3.21 10.46 -2.30
N LYS A 8 -2.27 10.26 -1.37
CA LYS A 8 -0.91 9.84 -1.70
C LYS A 8 -0.79 8.33 -1.89
N ALA A 9 -1.87 7.58 -1.65
CA ALA A 9 -1.88 6.12 -1.75
C ALA A 9 -0.74 5.48 -0.96
N TRP A 10 -0.54 5.92 0.27
CA TRP A 10 0.48 5.36 1.16
C TRP A 10 -0.06 4.17 1.93
N GLY A 11 0.77 3.13 2.10
CA GLY A 11 0.46 2.04 3.02
C GLY A 11 0.66 2.46 4.48
N LYS A 12 0.15 1.63 5.39
CA LYS A 12 0.20 1.93 6.83
C LYS A 12 1.63 2.06 7.36
N ILE A 13 2.56 1.28 6.83
CA ILE A 13 3.97 1.32 7.25
C ILE A 13 4.55 2.70 6.97
N LYS A 14 4.30 3.23 5.77
CA LYS A 14 4.82 4.54 5.39
C LYS A 14 4.14 5.67 6.16
N ILE A 15 2.84 5.56 6.39
CA ILE A 15 2.09 6.52 7.20
C ILE A 15 2.66 6.55 8.62
N LYS A 16 2.89 5.38 9.20
CA LYS A 16 3.46 5.25 10.54
C LYS A 16 4.83 5.92 10.63
N GLN A 17 5.69 5.67 9.64
CA GLN A 17 7.01 6.28 9.59
C GLN A 17 6.93 7.80 9.49
N GLY A 18 6.02 8.32 8.67
CA GLY A 18 5.83 9.75 8.54
C GLY A 18 5.36 10.41 9.82
N LEU A 19 4.44 9.77 10.54
CA LEU A 19 3.95 10.27 11.82
C LEU A 19 5.02 10.22 12.89
N LYS A 20 5.84 9.17 12.92
CA LYS A 20 6.98 9.08 13.85
C LYS A 20 8.01 10.17 13.58
N PHE A 21 8.25 10.46 12.32
CA PHE A 21 9.17 11.52 11.92
C PHE A 21 8.70 12.88 12.46
N LYS A 22 7.39 13.09 12.50
CA LYS A 22 6.78 14.30 13.06
C LYS A 22 6.63 14.24 14.57
N LYS A 23 7.21 13.22 15.21
CA LYS A 23 7.20 13.04 16.67
C LYS A 23 5.80 12.87 17.26
N VAL A 24 4.90 12.29 16.50
CA VAL A 24 3.55 11.97 17.00
C VAL A 24 3.66 10.78 17.97
N PRO A 25 3.03 10.84 19.16
CA PRO A 25 3.05 9.71 20.11
C PRO A 25 2.48 8.44 19.52
N ASP A 26 3.03 7.28 19.92
CA ASP A 26 2.61 5.98 19.38
C ASP A 26 1.12 5.72 19.58
N VAL A 27 0.55 6.16 20.69
CA VAL A 27 -0.88 5.99 20.96
C VAL A 27 -1.72 6.68 19.89
N LEU A 28 -1.32 7.90 19.50
CA LEU A 28 -2.03 8.65 18.47
C LEU A 28 -1.82 8.05 17.09
N ILE A 29 -0.62 7.55 16.81
CA ILE A 29 -0.33 6.86 15.56
C ILE A 29 -1.24 5.63 15.42
N LYS A 30 -1.34 4.83 16.48
CA LYS A 30 -2.19 3.64 16.49
C LYS A 30 -3.65 3.99 16.23
N LYS A 31 -4.16 5.04 16.88
CA LYS A 31 -5.53 5.51 16.66
C LYS A 31 -5.75 5.96 15.22
N ALA A 32 -4.79 6.70 14.66
CA ALA A 32 -4.89 7.18 13.28
C ALA A 32 -4.96 6.02 12.30
N LEU A 33 -4.13 4.99 12.51
CA LEU A 33 -4.11 3.81 11.64
C LEU A 33 -5.41 3.00 11.75
N LEU A 34 -6.00 2.94 12.94
CA LEU A 34 -7.27 2.24 13.14
C LEU A 34 -8.46 2.93 12.48
N GLN A 35 -8.36 4.22 12.21
CA GLN A 35 -9.41 4.98 11.53
C GLN A 35 -9.42 4.75 10.02
N ILE A 36 -8.39 4.13 9.47
CA ILE A 36 -8.34 3.82 8.05
C ILE A 36 -9.32 2.67 7.76
N ASP A 37 -10.28 2.92 6.87
CA ASP A 37 -11.25 1.92 6.46
C ASP A 37 -10.54 0.77 5.75
N SER A 38 -10.76 -0.47 6.20
CA SER A 38 -10.11 -1.65 5.64
C SER A 38 -10.45 -1.85 4.16
N ASP A 39 -11.71 -1.64 3.79
CA ASP A 39 -12.16 -1.81 2.41
C ASP A 39 -11.54 -0.75 1.50
N ASP A 40 -11.50 0.49 1.95
CA ASP A 40 -10.86 1.58 1.21
C ASP A 40 -9.36 1.32 1.06
N TYR A 41 -8.73 0.84 2.12
CA TYR A 41 -7.30 0.54 2.12
C TYR A 41 -6.97 -0.55 1.11
N PHE A 42 -7.74 -1.63 1.13
CA PHE A 42 -7.57 -2.74 0.21
C PHE A 42 -7.82 -2.30 -1.25
N ALA A 43 -8.88 -1.52 -1.46
CA ALA A 43 -9.21 -1.00 -2.79
C ALA A 43 -8.11 -0.08 -3.32
N THR A 44 -7.52 0.75 -2.45
CA THR A 44 -6.41 1.62 -2.83
C THR A 44 -5.21 0.81 -3.28
N LEU A 45 -4.84 -0.23 -2.52
CA LEU A 45 -3.73 -1.10 -2.88
C LEU A 45 -3.98 -1.78 -4.22
N THR A 46 -5.18 -2.33 -4.41
CA THR A 46 -5.56 -2.97 -5.67
C THR A 46 -5.43 -2.00 -6.84
N ARG A 47 -5.92 -0.78 -6.66
CA ARG A 47 -5.90 0.24 -7.70
C ARG A 47 -4.47 0.62 -8.10
N ILE A 48 -3.58 0.85 -7.14
CA ILE A 48 -2.20 1.22 -7.47
C ILE A 48 -1.46 0.07 -8.15
N LEU A 49 -1.75 -1.17 -7.76
CA LEU A 49 -1.16 -2.33 -8.41
C LEU A 49 -1.67 -2.48 -9.84
N GLN A 50 -2.95 -2.27 -10.08
CA GLN A 50 -3.52 -2.31 -11.42
C GLN A 50 -2.90 -1.24 -12.33
N ARG A 51 -2.74 -0.03 -11.81
CA ARG A 51 -2.11 1.06 -12.58
C ARG A 51 -0.66 0.72 -12.92
N LYS A 52 0.09 0.22 -11.96
CA LYS A 52 1.48 -0.17 -12.20
C LYS A 52 1.55 -1.33 -13.17
N ALA A 53 0.66 -2.31 -13.05
CA ALA A 53 0.62 -3.47 -13.94
C ALA A 53 0.42 -3.06 -15.39
N SER A 54 -0.36 -2.00 -15.65
CA SER A 54 -0.63 -1.54 -17.01
C SER A 54 0.60 -0.92 -17.68
N ILE A 55 1.59 -0.48 -16.90
CA ILE A 55 2.80 0.15 -17.45
C ILE A 55 4.06 -0.72 -17.31
N VAL A 56 3.96 -1.84 -16.61
CA VAL A 56 5.08 -2.78 -16.48
C VAL A 56 5.21 -3.59 -17.78
N ALA A 57 6.37 -3.51 -18.42
CA ALA A 57 6.61 -4.17 -19.70
C ALA A 57 7.07 -5.63 -19.56
N GLU A 58 7.14 -6.16 -18.36
CA GLU A 58 7.63 -7.52 -18.10
C GLU A 58 6.59 -8.55 -18.53
N ARG A 59 7.02 -9.53 -19.35
CA ARG A 59 6.14 -10.60 -19.84
C ARG A 59 6.12 -11.83 -18.96
N ASP A 60 7.21 -12.07 -18.22
CA ASP A 60 7.29 -13.19 -17.29
C ASP A 60 6.40 -12.92 -16.09
N ALA A 61 5.44 -13.80 -15.84
CA ALA A 61 4.47 -13.61 -14.76
C ALA A 61 5.13 -13.51 -13.39
N PHE A 62 6.17 -14.31 -13.14
CA PHE A 62 6.89 -14.30 -11.88
C PHE A 62 7.62 -12.97 -11.67
N LYS A 63 8.36 -12.53 -12.67
CA LYS A 63 9.09 -11.25 -12.61
C LYS A 63 8.14 -10.07 -12.52
N ARG A 64 7.01 -10.15 -13.23
CA ARG A 64 5.97 -9.13 -13.19
C ARG A 64 5.42 -8.97 -11.77
N ARG A 65 5.09 -10.08 -11.11
CA ARG A 65 4.61 -10.07 -9.74
C ARG A 65 5.64 -9.48 -8.79
N TYR A 66 6.90 -9.83 -8.97
CA TYR A 66 7.99 -9.31 -8.16
C TYR A 66 8.07 -7.79 -8.26
N LYS A 67 8.00 -7.25 -9.47
CA LYS A 67 8.05 -5.81 -9.69
C LYS A 67 6.86 -5.10 -9.04
N LEU A 68 5.67 -5.67 -9.16
CA LEU A 68 4.48 -5.12 -8.53
C LEU A 68 4.59 -5.14 -7.00
N GLN A 69 5.09 -6.25 -6.46
CA GLN A 69 5.32 -6.39 -5.02
C GLN A 69 6.30 -5.33 -4.52
N GLN A 70 7.42 -5.15 -5.19
CA GLN A 70 8.42 -4.16 -4.81
C GLN A 70 7.85 -2.75 -4.86
N TYR A 71 7.05 -2.44 -5.85
CA TYR A 71 6.41 -1.14 -5.99
C TYR A 71 5.49 -0.85 -4.79
N ALA A 72 4.63 -1.80 -4.45
CA ALA A 72 3.71 -1.63 -3.33
C ALA A 72 4.43 -1.57 -1.99
N MET A 73 5.49 -2.36 -1.81
CA MET A 73 6.31 -2.31 -0.60
C MET A 73 6.97 -0.94 -0.44
N GLY A 74 7.43 -0.35 -1.55
CA GLY A 74 7.99 1.00 -1.55
C GLY A 74 6.98 2.07 -1.16
N ARG A 75 5.69 1.77 -1.33
CA ARG A 75 4.61 2.66 -0.88
C ARG A 75 4.19 2.41 0.56
N GLY A 76 4.80 1.44 1.23
CA GLY A 76 4.57 1.17 2.64
C GLY A 76 3.43 0.22 2.95
N PHE A 77 2.93 -0.51 1.96
CA PHE A 77 1.89 -1.52 2.20
C PHE A 77 2.49 -2.79 2.80
N GLU A 78 1.70 -3.49 3.61
CA GLU A 78 2.13 -4.71 4.27
C GLU A 78 2.32 -5.83 3.24
N HIS A 79 3.40 -6.59 3.40
CA HIS A 79 3.76 -7.66 2.48
C HIS A 79 2.66 -8.71 2.34
N ASP A 80 2.06 -9.12 3.46
CA ASP A 80 1.00 -10.12 3.45
C ASP A 80 -0.20 -9.65 2.64
N LEU A 81 -0.56 -8.39 2.78
CA LEU A 81 -1.69 -7.82 2.06
C LEU A 81 -1.40 -7.73 0.56
N ILE A 82 -0.17 -7.36 0.21
CA ILE A 82 0.26 -7.29 -1.18
C ILE A 82 0.14 -8.67 -1.84
N LEU A 83 0.64 -9.71 -1.18
CA LEU A 83 0.56 -11.07 -1.69
C LEU A 83 -0.89 -11.51 -1.86
N ASP A 84 -1.75 -11.13 -0.93
CA ASP A 84 -3.17 -11.47 -0.99
C ASP A 84 -3.84 -10.87 -2.23
N VAL A 85 -3.56 -9.59 -2.50
CA VAL A 85 -4.09 -8.91 -3.68
C VAL A 85 -3.56 -9.54 -4.96
N LEU A 86 -2.27 -9.83 -5.03
CA LEU A 86 -1.65 -10.42 -6.21
C LEU A 86 -2.17 -11.83 -6.47
N LYS A 87 -2.44 -12.59 -5.40
CA LYS A 87 -2.96 -13.96 -5.50
C LYS A 87 -4.39 -13.97 -6.03
N ASN A 88 -5.20 -13.00 -5.64
CA ASN A 88 -6.63 -12.95 -5.97
C ASN A 88 -6.93 -12.10 -7.21
N SER A 89 -5.91 -11.58 -7.87
CA SER A 89 -6.06 -10.71 -9.04
C SER A 89 -5.19 -11.20 -10.18
N ASP A 90 -5.66 -11.03 -11.40
CA ASP A 90 -4.91 -11.43 -12.62
C ASP A 90 -3.95 -10.30 -13.06
N LEU A 91 -3.20 -9.81 -12.12
CA LEU A 91 -2.23 -8.78 -12.41
C LEU A 91 -0.90 -9.39 -12.83
#